data_5adf6b300fd3a3177232fb0204298328
#
_entry.id   5adf6b300fd3a3177232fb0204298328
#
_cell.length_a   1.000
_cell.length_b   1.000
_cell.length_c   1.000
_cell.angle_alpha   90.00
_cell.angle_beta   90.00
_cell.angle_gamma   90.00
#
_symmetry.space_group_name_H-M   'P 1'
#
loop_
_entity.id
_entity.type
_entity.pdbx_description
1 polymer ?
#
loop_
_entity_poly.entity_id
_entity_poly.type
_entity_poly.pdbx_seq_one_letter_code
_entity_poly.pdbx_strand_id
1 'polypeptide(L)' 'MSERSYYDVLGVAKDADEKVLKSAFRKKAMEYHPDRNSAPDAEAKFKEISEAYQILSDPEKRAYYDRT' A
#
# COMPACT_ATOMS: atom_id res chain seq x y z
N MET A 1 -9.93 -15.58 10.50
CA MET A 1 -9.86 -14.69 9.36
C MET A 1 -8.77 -13.65 9.54
N SER A 2 -7.86 -13.57 8.62
CA SER A 2 -6.75 -12.65 8.75
C SER A 2 -7.02 -11.38 7.96
N GLU A 3 -6.81 -10.25 8.60
CA GLU A 3 -6.84 -8.98 7.90
C GLU A 3 -5.49 -8.75 7.27
N ARG A 4 -5.53 -8.20 6.08
CA ARG A 4 -4.28 -7.86 5.41
C ARG A 4 -3.70 -6.60 6.02
N SER A 5 -2.41 -6.63 6.33
CA SER A 5 -1.73 -5.43 6.81
C SER A 5 -1.44 -4.52 5.64
N TYR A 6 -1.09 -3.27 5.94
CA TYR A 6 -0.67 -2.35 4.89
C TYR A 6 0.57 -2.87 4.17
N TYR A 7 1.43 -3.59 4.88
CA TYR A 7 2.60 -4.21 4.24
C TYR A 7 2.17 -5.26 3.22
N ASP A 8 1.16 -6.04 3.57
CA ASP A 8 0.61 -7.04 2.65
C ASP A 8 -0.02 -6.39 1.42
N VAL A 9 -0.71 -5.26 1.64
CA VAL A 9 -1.35 -4.54 0.56
C VAL A 9 -0.33 -4.09 -0.47
N LEU A 10 0.82 -3.61 -0.01
CA LEU A 10 1.90 -3.19 -0.90
C LEU A 10 2.78 -4.34 -1.36
N GLY A 11 2.66 -5.50 -0.71
CA GLY A 11 3.46 -6.67 -1.06
C GLY A 11 4.91 -6.52 -0.64
N VAL A 12 5.15 -5.93 0.52
CA VAL A 12 6.50 -5.70 1.02
C VAL A 12 6.65 -6.29 2.42
N ALA A 13 7.91 -6.45 2.85
CA ALA A 13 8.20 -6.93 4.19
C ALA A 13 7.99 -5.82 5.22
N LYS A 14 7.78 -6.21 6.47
CA LYS A 14 7.57 -5.24 7.55
C LYS A 14 8.77 -4.35 7.80
N ASP A 15 9.95 -4.82 7.42
CA ASP A 15 11.17 -4.04 7.59
C ASP A 15 11.58 -3.29 6.33
N ALA A 16 10.68 -3.23 5.34
CA ALA A 16 10.95 -2.51 4.10
C ALA A 16 11.27 -1.05 4.38
N ASP A 17 12.31 -0.53 3.71
CA ASP A 17 12.66 0.86 3.87
C ASP A 17 11.78 1.74 2.96
N GLU A 18 11.96 3.05 3.10
CA GLU A 18 11.15 4.01 2.36
C GLU A 18 11.26 3.83 0.85
N LYS A 19 12.44 3.51 0.38
CA LYS A 19 12.70 3.31 -1.04
C LYS A 19 11.90 2.12 -1.57
N VAL A 20 11.90 1.02 -0.83
CA VAL A 20 11.14 -0.17 -1.21
C VAL A 20 9.65 0.11 -1.17
N LEU A 21 9.20 0.84 -0.15
CA LEU A 21 7.79 1.20 -0.04
C LEU A 21 7.34 2.03 -1.24
N LYS A 22 8.14 3.01 -1.61
CA LYS A 22 7.80 3.89 -2.73
C LYS A 22 7.76 3.12 -4.04
N SER A 23 8.73 2.26 -4.25
CA SER A 23 8.81 1.46 -5.46
C SER A 23 7.61 0.52 -5.57
N ALA A 24 7.27 -0.13 -4.46
CA ALA A 24 6.12 -1.04 -4.41
C ALA A 24 4.82 -0.29 -4.66
N PHE A 25 4.67 0.89 -4.05
CA PHE A 25 3.48 1.70 -4.25
C PHE A 25 3.31 2.08 -5.72
N ARG A 26 4.38 2.54 -6.35
CA ARG A 26 4.30 2.97 -7.75
C ARG A 26 3.90 1.81 -8.66
N LYS A 27 4.48 0.65 -8.42
CA LYS A 27 4.16 -0.54 -9.20
C LYS A 27 2.69 -0.93 -9.05
N LYS A 28 2.22 -0.99 -7.82
CA LYS A 28 0.83 -1.36 -7.55
C LYS A 28 -0.14 -0.30 -8.06
N ALA A 29 0.20 0.97 -7.87
CA ALA A 29 -0.65 2.06 -8.31
C ALA A 29 -0.84 2.03 -9.83
N MET A 30 0.21 1.72 -10.57
CA MET A 30 0.11 1.61 -12.02
C MET A 30 -0.73 0.40 -12.42
N GLU A 31 -0.62 -0.68 -11.69
CA GLU A 31 -1.34 -1.90 -11.98
C GLU A 31 -2.85 -1.73 -11.83
N TYR A 32 -3.25 -0.99 -10.81
CA TYR A 32 -4.67 -0.82 -10.47
C TYR A 32 -5.22 0.56 -10.79
N HIS A 33 -4.48 1.35 -11.54
CA HIS A 33 -4.96 2.69 -11.89
C HIS A 33 -6.22 2.59 -12.74
N PRO A 34 -7.28 3.36 -12.40
CA PRO A 34 -8.55 3.27 -13.13
C PRO A 34 -8.45 3.49 -14.62
N ASP A 35 -7.48 4.30 -15.06
CA ASP A 35 -7.28 4.57 -16.49
C ASP A 35 -6.72 3.36 -17.22
N ARG A 36 -6.02 2.49 -16.52
CA ARG A 36 -5.35 1.34 -17.15
C ARG A 36 -6.06 0.03 -16.84
N ASN A 37 -6.86 0.01 -15.80
CA ASN A 37 -7.51 -1.21 -15.35
C ASN A 37 -8.99 -0.91 -15.14
N SER A 38 -9.82 -1.47 -15.99
CA SER A 38 -11.25 -1.22 -15.93
C SER A 38 -12.01 -2.26 -15.10
N ALA A 39 -11.29 -3.13 -14.39
CA ALA A 39 -11.93 -4.10 -13.53
C ALA A 39 -12.77 -3.40 -12.45
N PRO A 40 -13.91 -3.97 -12.09
CA PRO A 40 -14.79 -3.32 -11.10
C PRO A 40 -14.13 -3.04 -9.75
N ASP A 41 -13.16 -3.86 -9.36
CA ASP A 41 -12.50 -3.70 -8.07
C ASP A 41 -11.19 -2.91 -8.14
N ALA A 42 -10.79 -2.46 -9.33
CA ALA A 42 -9.52 -1.75 -9.48
C ALA A 42 -9.50 -0.46 -8.68
N GLU A 43 -10.60 0.29 -8.69
CA GLU A 43 -10.67 1.54 -7.95
C GLU A 43 -10.55 1.31 -6.44
N ALA A 44 -11.25 0.29 -5.93
CA ALA A 44 -11.17 -0.03 -4.51
C ALA A 44 -9.76 -0.43 -4.10
N LYS A 45 -9.10 -1.22 -4.94
CA LYS A 45 -7.73 -1.64 -4.67
C LYS A 45 -6.76 -0.47 -4.75
N PHE A 46 -6.97 0.44 -5.68
CA PHE A 46 -6.14 1.63 -5.80
C PHE A 46 -6.24 2.49 -4.54
N LYS A 47 -7.45 2.65 -4.02
CA LYS A 47 -7.67 3.39 -2.77
C LYS A 47 -6.94 2.74 -1.61
N GLU A 48 -7.03 1.43 -1.52
CA GLU A 48 -6.37 0.67 -0.44
C GLU A 48 -4.87 0.82 -0.51
N ILE A 49 -4.31 0.74 -1.72
CA ILE A 49 -2.88 0.89 -1.95
C ILE A 49 -2.42 2.29 -1.56
N SER A 50 -3.19 3.30 -1.94
CA SER A 50 -2.86 4.69 -1.62
C SER A 50 -2.87 4.93 -0.11
N GLU A 51 -3.85 4.38 0.57
CA GLU A 51 -3.96 4.51 2.02
C GLU A 51 -2.77 3.84 2.71
N ALA A 52 -2.43 2.62 2.26
CA ALA A 52 -1.30 1.91 2.82
C ALA A 52 -0.02 2.73 2.70
N TYR A 53 0.22 3.30 1.54
CA TYR A 53 1.42 4.10 1.33
C TYR A 53 1.43 5.36 2.18
N GLN A 54 0.27 6.02 2.31
CA GLN A 54 0.17 7.22 3.15
C GLN A 54 0.61 6.94 4.58
N ILE A 55 0.19 5.81 5.10
CA ILE A 55 0.51 5.43 6.48
C ILE A 55 1.97 5.01 6.60
N LEU A 56 2.42 4.17 5.69
CA LEU A 56 3.76 3.57 5.82
C LEU A 56 4.87 4.53 5.39
N SER A 57 4.58 5.54 4.59
CA SER A 57 5.59 6.48 4.15
C SER A 57 5.84 7.60 5.17
N ASP A 58 4.94 7.77 6.13
CA ASP A 58 5.09 8.77 7.18
C ASP A 58 5.69 8.08 8.41
N PRO A 59 6.90 8.47 8.85
CA PRO A 59 7.55 7.80 9.99
C PRO A 59 6.70 7.76 11.25
N GLU A 60 5.99 8.83 11.55
CA GLU A 60 5.13 8.88 12.73
C GLU A 60 3.95 7.95 12.62
N LYS A 61 3.28 8.00 11.48
CA LYS A 61 2.11 7.14 11.26
C LYS A 61 2.52 5.69 11.19
N ARG A 62 3.65 5.41 10.56
CA ARG A 62 4.15 4.05 10.47
C ARG A 62 4.47 3.50 11.86
N ALA A 63 5.14 4.31 12.69
CA ALA A 63 5.48 3.89 14.04
C ALA A 63 4.21 3.61 14.86
N TYR A 64 3.22 4.46 14.72
CA TYR A 64 1.95 4.26 15.42
C TYR A 64 1.26 2.99 14.94
N TYR A 65 1.23 2.79 13.63
CA TYR A 65 0.63 1.60 13.04
C TYR A 65 1.32 0.33 13.52
N ASP A 66 2.65 0.35 13.56
CA ASP A 66 3.41 -0.82 13.99
C ASP A 66 3.22 -1.16 15.46
N ARG A 67 2.86 -0.17 16.27
CA ARG A 67 2.63 -0.38 17.71
C ARG A 67 1.28 -0.99 18.01
N THR A 68 0.31 -0.76 17.18
CA THR A 68 -1.03 -1.33 17.36
C THR A 68 -1.16 -2.65 16.61
#